data_d2f30c772e6f7725f332fabdace5e731
#
_entry.id   d2f30c772e6f7725f332fabdace5e731
#
_cell.length_a   1.000
_cell.length_b   1.000
_cell.length_c   1.000
_cell.angle_alpha   90.00
_cell.angle_beta   90.00
_cell.angle_gamma   90.00
#
_symmetry.space_group_name_H-M   'P 1'
#
loop_
_entity.id
_entity.type
_entity.pdbx_description
1 polymer ?
#
loop_
_entity_poly.entity_id
_entity_poly.type
_entity_poly.pdbx_seq_one_letter_code
_entity_poly.pdbx_strand_id
1 'polypeptide(L)'
;MFYWRFLVVVPKSSAQKELGKWFSKAERVVVAGVGNPIRMDDYVGVKVVQDLQGRVSEKVHLIECETVPENFMPQIIDFSPTHVLLIDAALLDLRPGSFMLVEPERLITSPAFSTHMLPLRIFCEHLKETTKAKIALLLVEPEKSDFGEGLTPSVQASVKEIVKALLKVLPQ
;
A
#
# COMPACT_ATOMS: atom_id res chain seq x y z
N MET A 1 -21.87 -17.97 -5.92
CA MET A 1 -22.40 -16.57 -5.89
C MET A 1 -22.44 -16.13 -4.42
N PHE A 2 -21.76 -15.09 -3.99
CA PHE A 2 -21.58 -14.55 -2.62
C PHE A 2 -20.17 -14.65 -1.99
N TYR A 3 -19.11 -14.25 -2.68
CA TYR A 3 -17.80 -14.02 -2.03
C TYR A 3 -17.30 -12.55 -2.09
N TRP A 4 -18.04 -11.65 -2.74
CA TRP A 4 -17.62 -10.25 -2.95
C TRP A 4 -17.96 -9.30 -1.78
N ARG A 5 -18.54 -9.77 -0.70
CA ARG A 5 -19.14 -8.92 0.34
C ARG A 5 -18.14 -8.35 1.36
N PHE A 6 -16.86 -8.69 1.27
CA PHE A 6 -15.85 -8.30 2.28
C PHE A 6 -14.55 -7.67 1.73
N LEU A 7 -14.41 -7.56 0.42
CA LEU A 7 -13.35 -6.74 -0.16
C LEU A 7 -13.91 -5.31 -0.28
N VAL A 8 -13.45 -4.42 0.58
CA VAL A 8 -13.82 -3.01 0.45
C VAL A 8 -13.00 -2.43 -0.69
N VAL A 9 -13.52 -2.56 -1.92
CA VAL A 9 -13.09 -1.67 -3.01
C VAL A 9 -13.37 -0.27 -2.50
N VAL A 10 -12.33 0.49 -2.26
CA VAL A 10 -12.46 1.86 -1.78
C VAL A 10 -12.91 2.71 -2.97
N PRO A 11 -14.19 3.11 -3.07
CA PRO A 11 -14.58 4.08 -4.09
C PRO A 11 -13.72 5.32 -3.90
N LYS A 12 -13.29 5.94 -4.98
CA LYS A 12 -12.45 7.17 -4.94
C LYS A 12 -12.96 8.20 -3.93
N SER A 13 -14.27 8.34 -3.78
CA SER A 13 -14.92 9.24 -2.81
C SER A 13 -14.82 8.80 -1.33
N SER A 14 -14.42 7.56 -1.03
CA SER A 14 -14.35 7.03 0.35
C SER A 14 -12.93 6.70 0.82
N ALA A 15 -11.91 6.85 -0.02
CA ALA A 15 -10.52 6.53 0.29
C ALA A 15 -10.06 7.18 1.59
N GLN A 16 -10.28 8.47 1.75
CA GLN A 16 -9.93 9.21 2.94
C GLN A 16 -10.66 8.66 4.18
N LYS A 17 -11.92 8.24 4.05
CA LYS A 17 -12.71 7.71 5.17
C LYS A 17 -12.19 6.35 5.63
N GLU A 18 -11.89 5.45 4.69
CA GLU A 18 -11.38 4.11 5.03
C GLU A 18 -9.96 4.19 5.61
N LEU A 19 -9.07 4.96 4.98
CA LEU A 19 -7.74 5.23 5.53
C LEU A 19 -7.83 5.92 6.89
N GLY A 20 -8.71 6.91 7.06
CA GLY A 20 -8.91 7.62 8.33
C GLY A 20 -9.37 6.70 9.46
N LYS A 21 -10.25 5.73 9.17
CA LYS A 21 -10.65 4.72 10.16
C LYS A 21 -9.45 3.82 10.53
N TRP A 22 -8.70 3.39 9.55
CA TRP A 22 -7.57 2.49 9.79
C TRP A 22 -6.47 3.18 10.59
N PHE A 23 -6.16 4.45 10.29
CA PHE A 23 -5.17 5.26 11.01
C PHE A 23 -5.69 5.90 12.32
N SER A 24 -6.93 5.65 12.74
CA SER A 24 -7.58 6.39 13.84
C SER A 24 -6.83 6.39 15.19
N LYS A 25 -5.92 5.44 15.40
CA LYS A 25 -5.07 5.33 16.60
C LYS A 25 -3.59 5.24 16.23
N ALA A 26 -3.22 5.75 15.08
CA ALA A 26 -1.83 5.70 14.62
C ALA A 26 -1.01 6.80 15.28
N GLU A 27 0.10 6.42 15.90
CA GLU A 27 1.04 7.34 16.54
C GLU A 27 2.35 7.42 15.75
N ARG A 28 2.85 6.28 15.31
CA ARG A 28 4.07 6.14 14.49
C ARG A 28 3.74 5.26 13.29
N VAL A 29 3.92 5.79 12.12
CA VAL A 29 3.49 5.13 10.87
C VAL A 29 4.67 4.89 9.94
N VAL A 30 4.79 3.69 9.41
CA VAL A 30 5.63 3.41 8.25
C VAL A 30 4.73 3.37 7.01
N VAL A 31 5.10 4.12 5.97
CA VAL A 31 4.53 3.99 4.63
C VAL A 31 5.62 3.46 3.71
N ALA A 32 5.45 2.22 3.27
CA ALA A 32 6.42 1.49 2.47
C ALA A 32 5.88 1.29 1.05
N GLY A 33 6.54 1.87 0.06
CA GLY A 33 6.18 1.76 -1.35
C GLY A 33 6.96 0.64 -2.03
N VAL A 34 6.25 -0.34 -2.56
CA VAL A 34 6.81 -1.45 -3.35
C VAL A 34 6.60 -1.14 -4.83
N GLY A 35 7.53 -1.55 -5.67
CA GLY A 35 7.39 -1.44 -7.13
C GLY A 35 8.71 -1.25 -7.87
N ASN A 36 8.66 -1.46 -9.18
CA ASN A 36 9.80 -1.40 -10.07
C ASN A 36 9.69 -0.18 -11.01
N PRO A 37 10.62 0.80 -10.96
CA PRO A 37 10.55 2.04 -11.74
C PRO A 37 10.63 1.85 -13.26
N ILE A 38 11.11 0.70 -13.73
CA ILE A 38 11.22 0.39 -15.16
C ILE A 38 10.08 -0.53 -15.67
N ARG A 39 9.01 -0.66 -14.88
CA ARG A 39 7.82 -1.47 -15.22
C ARG A 39 6.51 -0.70 -15.09
N MET A 40 6.48 0.51 -15.62
CA MET A 40 5.27 1.36 -15.69
C MET A 40 4.49 1.41 -14.36
N ASP A 41 3.24 0.93 -14.34
CA ASP A 41 2.34 1.03 -13.18
C ASP A 41 2.77 0.20 -11.96
N ASP A 42 3.69 -0.75 -12.15
CA ASP A 42 4.34 -1.45 -11.04
C ASP A 42 5.09 -0.50 -10.09
N TYR A 43 5.44 0.69 -10.58
CA TYR A 43 6.10 1.75 -9.82
C TYR A 43 5.18 2.52 -8.85
N VAL A 44 3.89 2.24 -8.83
CA VAL A 44 2.88 3.05 -8.11
C VAL A 44 3.19 3.25 -6.63
N GLY A 45 3.61 2.19 -5.92
CA GLY A 45 3.89 2.26 -4.49
C GLY A 45 5.05 3.19 -4.17
N VAL A 46 6.16 3.05 -4.88
CA VAL A 46 7.34 3.93 -4.75
C VAL A 46 6.98 5.38 -5.10
N LYS A 47 6.21 5.59 -6.16
CA LYS A 47 5.78 6.93 -6.57
C LYS A 47 4.95 7.65 -5.50
N VAL A 48 4.05 6.94 -4.83
CA VAL A 48 3.28 7.51 -3.70
C VAL A 48 4.22 7.95 -2.58
N VAL A 49 5.20 7.12 -2.21
CA VAL A 49 6.18 7.46 -1.17
C VAL A 49 7.00 8.69 -1.58
N GLN A 50 7.47 8.77 -2.81
CA GLN A 50 8.21 9.93 -3.32
C GLN A 50 7.38 11.21 -3.26
N ASP A 51 6.09 11.14 -3.61
CA ASP A 51 5.19 12.31 -3.59
C ASP A 51 4.82 12.75 -2.16
N LEU A 52 5.05 11.90 -1.14
CA LEU A 52 4.91 12.23 0.27
C LEU A 52 6.19 12.83 0.88
N GLN A 53 7.35 12.70 0.25
CA GLN A 53 8.63 13.19 0.75
C GLN A 53 8.57 14.69 1.09
N GLY A 54 9.08 15.03 2.29
CA GLY A 54 9.09 16.41 2.79
C GLY A 54 7.72 17.00 3.16
N ARG A 55 6.65 16.17 3.17
CA ARG A 55 5.28 16.63 3.42
C ARG A 55 4.61 15.95 4.63
N VAL A 56 5.32 15.09 5.30
CA VAL A 56 4.86 14.34 6.49
C VAL A 56 5.68 14.70 7.72
N SER A 57 5.15 14.46 8.91
CA SER A 57 5.85 14.70 10.18
C SER A 57 6.89 13.62 10.48
N GLU A 58 7.72 13.83 11.48
CA GLU A 58 8.70 12.85 11.99
C GLU A 58 8.07 11.56 12.54
N LYS A 59 6.77 11.57 12.79
CA LYS A 59 6.00 10.37 13.19
C LYS A 59 5.73 9.42 12.02
N VAL A 60 6.07 9.84 10.80
CA VAL A 60 5.88 9.04 9.59
C VAL A 60 7.21 8.74 8.95
N HIS A 61 7.54 7.47 8.84
CA HIS A 61 8.73 6.98 8.17
C HIS A 61 8.37 6.47 6.77
N LEU A 62 8.97 7.08 5.75
CA LEU A 62 8.75 6.77 4.35
C LEU A 62 9.87 5.87 3.83
N ILE A 63 9.52 4.75 3.20
CA ILE A 63 10.48 3.76 2.68
C ILE A 63 10.16 3.44 1.22
N GLU A 64 11.12 3.66 0.34
CA GLU A 64 11.09 3.15 -1.03
C GLU A 64 11.69 1.74 -1.02
N CYS A 65 10.82 0.71 -1.10
CA CYS A 65 11.24 -0.69 -0.95
C CYS A 65 11.69 -1.33 -2.26
N GLU A 66 11.56 -0.63 -3.38
CA GLU A 66 11.76 -1.24 -4.70
C GLU A 66 10.94 -2.54 -4.82
N THR A 67 11.58 -3.65 -5.20
CA THR A 67 10.90 -4.95 -5.39
C THR A 67 11.06 -5.92 -4.21
N VAL A 68 11.81 -5.55 -3.17
CA VAL A 68 12.21 -6.45 -2.07
C VAL A 68 11.98 -5.77 -0.71
N PRO A 69 10.73 -5.65 -0.25
CA PRO A 69 10.40 -5.00 1.02
C PRO A 69 11.05 -5.66 2.23
N GLU A 70 11.41 -6.95 2.15
CA GLU A 70 12.07 -7.71 3.22
C GLU A 70 13.42 -7.12 3.61
N ASN A 71 14.14 -6.49 2.69
CA ASN A 71 15.42 -5.84 2.97
C ASN A 71 15.31 -4.67 3.95
N PHE A 72 14.13 -4.11 4.11
CA PHE A 72 13.86 -2.95 4.95
C PHE A 72 13.28 -3.32 6.32
N MET A 73 13.14 -4.61 6.62
CA MET A 73 12.60 -5.07 7.90
C MET A 73 13.35 -4.50 9.12
N PRO A 74 14.69 -4.49 9.19
CA PRO A 74 15.40 -3.89 10.31
C PRO A 74 15.03 -2.41 10.52
N GLN A 75 14.97 -1.64 9.45
CA GLN A 75 14.62 -0.22 9.49
C GLN A 75 13.19 0.01 10.00
N ILE A 76 12.25 -0.85 9.61
CA ILE A 76 10.87 -0.78 10.09
C ILE A 76 10.80 -1.12 11.58
N ILE A 77 11.51 -2.15 12.02
CA ILE A 77 11.54 -2.58 13.43
C ILE A 77 12.15 -1.49 14.31
N ASP A 78 13.27 -0.91 13.91
CA ASP A 78 13.97 0.15 14.64
C ASP A 78 13.09 1.40 14.80
N PHE A 79 12.25 1.70 13.81
CA PHE A 79 11.29 2.79 13.91
C PHE A 79 10.19 2.54 14.94
N SER A 80 9.94 1.29 15.36
CA SER A 80 8.89 0.89 16.33
C SER A 80 7.50 1.44 15.97
N PRO A 81 6.96 1.10 14.79
CA PRO A 81 5.69 1.65 14.32
C PRO A 81 4.49 1.08 15.08
N THR A 82 3.42 1.88 15.16
CA THR A 82 2.08 1.39 15.54
C THR A 82 1.29 0.88 14.33
N HIS A 83 1.59 1.42 13.15
CA HIS A 83 0.94 1.05 11.89
C HIS A 83 1.97 0.99 10.75
N VAL A 84 1.82 0.01 9.86
CA VAL A 84 2.61 -0.13 8.64
C VAL A 84 1.66 -0.26 7.46
N LEU A 85 1.74 0.67 6.52
CA LEU A 85 1.02 0.65 5.25
C LEU A 85 1.99 0.31 4.13
N LEU A 86 1.80 -0.84 3.49
CA LEU A 86 2.50 -1.21 2.26
C LEU A 86 1.64 -0.79 1.06
N ILE A 87 2.26 -0.20 0.06
CA ILE A 87 1.58 0.23 -1.17
C ILE A 87 2.22 -0.48 -2.36
N ASP A 88 1.41 -1.17 -3.15
CA ASP A 88 1.89 -1.99 -4.27
C ASP A 88 0.86 -2.05 -5.40
N ALA A 89 1.31 -2.40 -6.60
CA ALA A 89 0.43 -2.76 -7.70
C ALA A 89 -0.02 -4.22 -7.58
N ALA A 90 -1.27 -4.50 -7.85
CA ALA A 90 -1.79 -5.87 -7.87
C ALA A 90 -2.93 -6.02 -8.87
N LEU A 91 -2.99 -7.18 -9.54
CA LEU A 91 -4.12 -7.54 -10.39
C LEU A 91 -5.31 -7.93 -9.53
N LEU A 92 -6.33 -7.10 -9.53
CA LEU A 92 -7.50 -7.19 -8.66
C LEU A 92 -8.80 -7.43 -9.44
N ASP A 93 -8.73 -7.54 -10.76
CA ASP A 93 -9.88 -7.56 -11.68
C ASP A 93 -10.78 -6.32 -11.56
N LEU A 94 -10.17 -5.17 -11.28
CA LEU A 94 -10.84 -3.89 -11.15
C LEU A 94 -10.56 -2.99 -12.38
N ARG A 95 -11.16 -1.82 -12.39
CA ARG A 95 -10.79 -0.80 -13.38
C ARG A 95 -9.39 -0.28 -13.08
N PRO A 96 -8.53 -0.06 -14.09
CA PRO A 96 -7.21 0.54 -13.91
C PRO A 96 -7.26 1.80 -13.04
N GLY A 97 -6.31 1.88 -12.10
CA GLY A 97 -6.26 2.95 -11.11
C GLY A 97 -7.26 2.83 -9.96
N SER A 98 -8.12 1.80 -9.92
CA SER A 98 -8.85 1.48 -8.69
C SER A 98 -7.90 0.97 -7.63
N PHE A 99 -8.20 1.21 -6.36
CA PHE A 99 -7.38 0.71 -5.27
C PHE A 99 -8.23 0.22 -4.09
N MET A 100 -7.64 -0.64 -3.28
CA MET A 100 -8.29 -1.18 -2.09
C MET A 100 -7.32 -1.30 -0.92
N LEU A 101 -7.85 -1.11 0.28
CA LEU A 101 -7.14 -1.36 1.54
C LEU A 101 -7.45 -2.78 2.00
N VAL A 102 -6.41 -3.60 2.21
CA VAL A 102 -6.55 -5.02 2.55
C VAL A 102 -5.69 -5.34 3.76
N GLU A 103 -6.25 -6.04 4.73
CA GLU A 103 -5.45 -6.65 5.80
C GLU A 103 -4.79 -7.94 5.30
N PRO A 104 -3.52 -8.24 5.67
CA PRO A 104 -2.79 -9.39 5.15
C PRO A 104 -3.51 -10.74 5.32
N GLU A 105 -4.28 -10.90 6.38
CA GLU A 105 -5.06 -12.11 6.65
C GLU A 105 -6.12 -12.40 5.58
N ARG A 106 -6.59 -11.36 4.90
CA ARG A 106 -7.58 -11.50 3.83
C ARG A 106 -7.00 -11.96 2.50
N LEU A 107 -5.68 -11.83 2.31
CA LEU A 107 -5.00 -12.35 1.13
C LEU A 107 -5.11 -13.89 1.01
N ILE A 108 -5.33 -14.58 2.13
CA ILE A 108 -5.43 -16.05 2.18
C ILE A 108 -6.77 -16.55 1.66
N THR A 109 -7.84 -15.82 1.92
CA THR A 109 -9.20 -16.30 1.74
C THR A 109 -9.82 -15.93 0.40
N SER A 110 -9.12 -15.13 -0.38
CA SER A 110 -9.61 -14.67 -1.68
C SER A 110 -8.86 -15.32 -2.85
N PRO A 111 -9.54 -16.07 -3.71
CA PRO A 111 -8.94 -16.62 -4.94
C PRO A 111 -8.51 -15.53 -5.94
N ALA A 112 -8.90 -14.28 -5.71
CA ALA A 112 -8.48 -13.14 -6.54
C ALA A 112 -7.00 -12.79 -6.38
N PHE A 113 -6.37 -13.17 -5.26
CA PHE A 113 -4.94 -12.88 -5.04
C PHE A 113 -4.09 -14.05 -5.55
N SER A 114 -3.27 -13.76 -6.55
CA SER A 114 -2.37 -14.72 -7.17
C SER A 114 -1.30 -15.22 -6.19
N THR A 115 -0.65 -16.34 -6.56
CA THR A 115 0.51 -16.88 -5.83
C THR A 115 1.67 -15.88 -5.69
N HIS A 116 1.71 -14.82 -6.52
CA HIS A 116 2.71 -13.75 -6.44
C HIS A 116 2.58 -12.90 -5.16
N MET A 117 1.39 -12.86 -4.54
CA MET A 117 1.18 -12.15 -3.28
C MET A 117 1.64 -12.94 -2.04
N LEU A 118 1.99 -14.22 -2.19
CA LEU A 118 2.41 -15.07 -1.08
C LEU A 118 3.67 -14.56 -0.35
N PRO A 119 4.75 -14.14 -1.04
CA PRO A 119 5.93 -13.58 -0.37
C PRO A 119 5.60 -12.34 0.45
N LEU A 120 4.83 -11.42 -0.11
CA LEU A 120 4.42 -10.19 0.57
C LEU A 120 3.57 -10.48 1.82
N ARG A 121 2.72 -11.48 1.75
CA ARG A 121 1.93 -11.94 2.90
C ARG A 121 2.82 -12.48 4.02
N ILE A 122 3.75 -13.39 3.70
CA ILE A 122 4.70 -13.96 4.68
C ILE A 122 5.51 -12.85 5.35
N PHE A 123 5.97 -11.88 4.57
CA PHE A 123 6.63 -10.69 5.07
C PHE A 123 5.75 -9.93 6.08
N CYS A 124 4.48 -9.66 5.73
CA CYS A 124 3.54 -8.97 6.61
C CYS A 124 3.28 -9.75 7.91
N GLU A 125 3.13 -11.06 7.84
CA GLU A 125 2.93 -11.92 9.02
C GLU A 125 4.13 -11.83 9.96
N HIS A 126 5.35 -11.96 9.41
CA HIS A 126 6.57 -11.87 10.21
C HIS A 126 6.76 -10.46 10.81
N LEU A 127 6.49 -9.42 10.03
CA LEU A 127 6.56 -8.04 10.49
C LEU A 127 5.55 -7.77 11.63
N LYS A 128 4.33 -8.29 11.51
CA LYS A 128 3.29 -8.19 12.53
C LYS A 128 3.68 -8.89 13.84
N GLU A 129 4.26 -10.08 13.75
CA GLU A 129 4.73 -10.83 14.91
C GLU A 129 5.86 -10.10 15.64
N THR A 130 6.77 -9.48 14.89
CA THR A 130 7.95 -8.81 15.45
C THR A 130 7.62 -7.44 16.03
N THR A 131 6.83 -6.61 15.32
CA THR A 131 6.57 -5.21 15.72
C THR A 131 5.30 -5.04 16.54
N LYS A 132 4.35 -5.98 16.47
CA LYS A 132 2.97 -5.86 16.97
C LYS A 132 2.17 -4.72 16.32
N ALA A 133 2.71 -4.12 15.26
CA ALA A 133 2.02 -3.07 14.51
C ALA A 133 0.78 -3.61 13.80
N LYS A 134 -0.18 -2.73 13.55
CA LYS A 134 -1.23 -3.00 12.57
C LYS A 134 -0.66 -2.86 11.18
N ILE A 135 -0.92 -3.84 10.32
CA ILE A 135 -0.40 -3.89 8.96
C ILE A 135 -1.56 -3.91 7.99
N ALA A 136 -1.48 -3.12 6.94
CA ALA A 136 -2.38 -3.18 5.80
C ALA A 136 -1.61 -2.97 4.49
N LEU A 137 -2.22 -3.46 3.41
CA LEU A 137 -1.78 -3.24 2.04
C LEU A 137 -2.77 -2.32 1.34
N LEU A 138 -2.26 -1.29 0.69
CA LEU A 138 -3.01 -0.48 -0.26
C LEU A 138 -2.62 -0.95 -1.66
N LEU A 139 -3.49 -1.75 -2.28
CA LEU A 139 -3.24 -2.37 -3.57
C LEU A 139 -3.91 -1.56 -4.67
N VAL A 140 -3.18 -1.27 -5.74
CA VAL A 140 -3.65 -0.46 -6.88
C VAL A 140 -3.70 -1.33 -8.14
N GLU A 141 -4.84 -1.33 -8.83
CA GLU A 141 -5.01 -2.02 -10.12
C GLU A 141 -4.16 -1.32 -11.20
N PRO A 142 -3.17 -1.98 -11.78
CA PRO A 142 -2.38 -1.43 -12.88
C PRO A 142 -3.18 -1.46 -14.19
N GLU A 143 -2.86 -0.55 -15.12
CA GLU A 143 -3.30 -0.62 -16.50
C GLU A 143 -2.27 -1.37 -17.34
N LYS A 144 -0.98 -1.10 -17.09
CA LYS A 144 0.16 -1.71 -17.79
C LYS A 144 1.32 -1.94 -16.81
N SER A 145 1.90 -3.12 -16.87
CA SER A 145 3.12 -3.50 -16.13
C SER A 145 4.23 -3.97 -17.07
N ASP A 146 4.21 -3.49 -18.31
CA ASP A 146 5.22 -3.76 -19.31
C ASP A 146 6.52 -3.02 -19.01
N PHE A 147 7.56 -3.37 -19.74
CA PHE A 147 8.83 -2.66 -19.65
C PHE A 147 8.66 -1.22 -20.15
N GLY A 148 8.96 -0.26 -19.31
CA GLY A 148 8.83 1.16 -19.63
C GLY A 148 8.87 2.04 -18.38
N GLU A 149 9.03 3.34 -18.58
CA GLU A 149 9.07 4.32 -17.51
C GLU A 149 7.73 5.07 -17.39
N GLY A 150 7.43 5.51 -16.18
CA GLY A 150 6.27 6.35 -15.87
C GLY A 150 4.98 5.55 -15.70
N LEU A 151 4.03 6.19 -15.06
CA LEU A 151 2.70 5.62 -14.78
C LEU A 151 1.72 5.94 -15.92
N THR A 152 0.76 5.06 -16.14
CA THR A 152 -0.38 5.37 -17.01
C THR A 152 -1.23 6.50 -16.40
N PRO A 153 -2.00 7.25 -17.23
CA PRO A 153 -2.82 8.37 -16.73
C PRO A 153 -3.81 7.96 -15.63
N SER A 154 -4.39 6.76 -15.70
CA SER A 154 -5.33 6.22 -14.71
C SER A 154 -4.66 6.03 -13.35
N VAL A 155 -3.48 5.40 -13.32
CA VAL A 155 -2.71 5.15 -12.09
C VAL A 155 -2.07 6.43 -11.56
N GLN A 156 -1.59 7.32 -12.43
CA GLN A 156 -1.10 8.64 -12.01
C GLN A 156 -2.18 9.47 -11.30
N ALA A 157 -3.43 9.39 -11.75
CA ALA A 157 -4.55 10.04 -11.07
C ALA A 157 -4.78 9.43 -9.68
N SER A 158 -4.66 8.12 -9.55
CA SER A 158 -4.80 7.42 -8.26
C SER A 158 -3.69 7.78 -7.28
N VAL A 159 -2.43 7.92 -7.74
CA VAL A 159 -1.33 8.40 -6.89
C VAL A 159 -1.68 9.76 -6.26
N LYS A 160 -2.16 10.72 -7.06
CA LYS A 160 -2.54 12.05 -6.54
C LYS A 160 -3.64 11.95 -5.48
N GLU A 161 -4.60 11.08 -5.69
CA GLU A 161 -5.71 10.86 -4.76
C GLU A 161 -5.24 10.19 -3.46
N ILE A 162 -4.44 9.13 -3.56
CA ILE A 162 -3.87 8.42 -2.42
C ILE A 162 -3.01 9.38 -1.58
N VAL A 163 -2.10 10.12 -2.20
CA VAL A 163 -1.25 11.11 -1.52
C VAL A 163 -2.11 12.16 -0.80
N LYS A 164 -3.11 12.71 -1.48
CA LYS A 164 -4.04 13.69 -0.87
C LYS A 164 -4.79 13.10 0.34
N ALA A 165 -5.22 11.85 0.25
CA ALA A 165 -5.90 11.17 1.35
C ALA A 165 -4.96 10.90 2.52
N LEU A 166 -3.74 10.38 2.26
CA LEU A 166 -2.73 10.09 3.27
C LEU A 166 -2.31 11.35 4.04
N LEU A 167 -2.06 12.46 3.36
CA LEU A 167 -1.69 13.74 4.01
C LEU A 167 -2.75 14.28 4.97
N LYS A 168 -4.00 13.84 4.87
CA LYS A 168 -5.09 14.25 5.77
C LYS A 168 -5.25 13.35 6.99
N VAL A 169 -4.78 12.11 6.90
CA VAL A 169 -5.05 11.08 7.92
C VAL A 169 -3.79 10.60 8.65
N LEU A 170 -2.61 10.86 8.11
CA LEU A 170 -1.33 10.55 8.76
C LEU A 170 -1.12 11.43 10.00
N PRO A 171 -0.45 10.92 11.05
CA PRO A 171 -0.14 11.69 12.25
C PRO A 171 0.74 12.90 11.94
N GLN A 172 0.41 14.01 12.56
CA GLN A 172 1.13 15.28 12.46
C GLN A 172 2.16 15.43 13.56
#